data_72c5151f59ef6c00f6d09b1d22c4e648
#
_entry.id   72c5151f59ef6c00f6d09b1d22c4e648
#
_cell.length_a   1.000
_cell.length_b   1.000
_cell.length_c   1.000
_cell.angle_alpha   90.00
_cell.angle_beta   90.00
_cell.angle_gamma   90.00
#
_symmetry.space_group_name_H-M   'P 1'
#
loop_
_entity.id
_entity.type
_entity.pdbx_description
1 polymer ?
#
loop_
_entity_poly.entity_id
_entity_poly.type
_entity_poly.pdbx_seq_one_letter_code
_entity_poly.pdbx_strand_id
1 'polypeptide(L)'
;MLAHMSEHHTDTKKFFCVIIKLHNKKKSYNIPLSHQKELEKVLEEYLEDDDTSVEWEVLAKDRIEKYKKSGLVLRGMRYREGLSQKQLAEASGITQNEISNIENGKRTVGKKVAEKLAKVLNFDYRMLLE
;
A
#
# COMPACT_ATOMS: atom_id res chain seq x y z
N MET A 1 7.99 0.99 -12.63
CA MET A 1 7.14 0.81 -13.84
C MET A 1 6.72 -0.66 -13.92
N LEU A 2 5.46 -0.96 -13.72
CA LEU A 2 4.97 -2.35 -13.83
C LEU A 2 4.24 -2.47 -15.18
N ALA A 3 4.82 -3.23 -16.08
CA ALA A 3 4.16 -3.62 -17.32
C ALA A 3 3.53 -5.00 -17.12
N HIS A 4 2.23 -5.12 -17.33
CA HIS A 4 1.51 -6.39 -17.28
C HIS A 4 1.05 -6.75 -18.70
N MET A 5 1.52 -7.88 -19.19
CA MET A 5 1.04 -8.45 -20.45
C MET A 5 -0.12 -9.41 -20.15
N SER A 6 -1.29 -9.14 -20.70
CA SER A 6 -2.42 -10.08 -20.66
C SER A 6 -2.81 -10.47 -22.07
N GLU A 7 -2.82 -11.78 -22.31
CA GLU A 7 -3.33 -12.34 -23.56
C GLU A 7 -4.85 -12.46 -23.49
N HIS A 8 -5.55 -11.75 -24.38
CA HIS A 8 -6.97 -11.97 -24.64
C HIS A 8 -7.16 -12.83 -25.87
N HIS A 9 -7.76 -13.99 -25.69
CA HIS A 9 -8.14 -14.90 -26.78
C HIS A 9 -9.38 -14.42 -27.52
N THR A 10 -9.21 -13.75 -28.66
CA THR A 10 -10.22 -13.65 -29.72
C THR A 10 -9.56 -13.74 -31.08
N ASP A 11 -10.21 -14.48 -31.95
CA ASP A 11 -9.76 -15.12 -33.16
C ASP A 11 -9.54 -14.19 -34.37
N THR A 12 -8.62 -13.25 -34.32
CA THR A 12 -8.07 -12.52 -35.50
C THR A 12 -6.80 -11.74 -35.13
N LYS A 13 -5.73 -12.41 -34.71
CA LYS A 13 -4.72 -11.77 -33.91
C LYS A 13 -3.45 -11.44 -34.59
N LYS A 14 -3.37 -10.18 -34.83
CA LYS A 14 -2.11 -9.51 -35.23
C LYS A 14 -1.62 -8.50 -34.17
N PHE A 15 -2.21 -8.44 -32.96
CA PHE A 15 -1.92 -7.42 -31.96
C PHE A 15 -1.89 -8.00 -30.53
N PHE A 16 -1.02 -7.47 -29.67
CA PHE A 16 -1.03 -7.68 -28.23
C PHE A 16 -1.22 -6.37 -27.49
N CYS A 17 -1.82 -6.41 -26.31
CA CYS A 17 -2.13 -5.22 -25.52
C CYS A 17 -1.06 -5.01 -24.45
N VAL A 18 -0.40 -3.86 -24.49
CA VAL A 18 0.55 -3.42 -23.45
C VAL A 18 -0.11 -2.35 -22.60
N ILE A 19 -0.07 -2.55 -21.28
CA ILE A 19 -0.64 -1.61 -20.32
C ILE A 19 0.51 -0.98 -19.55
N ILE A 20 0.69 0.32 -19.70
CA ILE A 20 1.69 1.09 -18.97
C ILE A 20 1.00 1.89 -17.87
N LYS A 21 1.44 1.69 -16.62
CA LYS A 21 1.01 2.48 -15.47
C LYS A 21 2.09 3.51 -15.13
N LEU A 22 1.77 4.77 -15.26
CA LEU A 22 2.62 5.91 -14.88
C LEU A 22 1.91 6.72 -13.81
N HIS A 23 2.40 6.67 -12.57
CA HIS A 23 1.79 7.36 -11.44
C HIS A 23 0.29 7.05 -11.33
N ASN A 24 -0.59 8.01 -11.57
CA ASN A 24 -2.06 7.86 -11.51
C ASN A 24 -2.74 7.64 -12.87
N LYS A 25 -1.97 7.45 -13.96
CA LYS A 25 -2.52 7.28 -15.30
C LYS A 25 -2.22 5.88 -15.84
N LYS A 26 -3.25 5.22 -16.33
CA LYS A 26 -3.14 3.92 -17.02
C LYS A 26 -3.40 4.17 -18.50
N LYS A 27 -2.46 3.78 -19.36
CA LYS A 27 -2.62 3.82 -20.83
C LYS A 27 -2.47 2.42 -21.39
N SER A 28 -3.35 2.03 -22.29
CA SER A 28 -3.29 0.77 -23.02
C SER A 28 -2.91 1.02 -24.49
N TYR A 29 -2.04 0.19 -25.02
CA TYR A 29 -1.57 0.26 -26.40
C TYR A 29 -1.76 -1.11 -27.06
N ASN A 30 -2.37 -1.13 -28.25
CA ASN A 30 -2.44 -2.32 -29.08
C ASN A 30 -1.27 -2.30 -30.06
N ILE A 31 -0.33 -3.22 -29.87
CA ILE A 31 0.91 -3.29 -30.65
C ILE A 31 0.85 -4.51 -31.57
N PRO A 32 1.22 -4.39 -32.87
CA PRO A 32 1.27 -5.54 -33.76
C PRO A 32 2.27 -6.60 -33.25
N LEU A 33 1.92 -7.87 -33.38
CA LEU A 33 2.78 -9.01 -33.01
C LEU A 33 4.16 -8.98 -33.67
N SER A 34 4.27 -8.36 -34.86
CA SER A 34 5.54 -8.19 -35.54
C SER A 34 6.58 -7.38 -34.75
N HIS A 35 6.14 -6.51 -33.82
CA HIS A 35 6.99 -5.67 -33.00
C HIS A 35 7.21 -6.23 -31.58
N GLN A 36 6.68 -7.41 -31.28
CA GLN A 36 6.78 -8.01 -29.95
C GLN A 36 8.22 -8.18 -29.50
N LYS A 37 9.06 -8.82 -30.32
CA LYS A 37 10.48 -9.07 -30.02
C LYS A 37 11.30 -7.79 -29.85
N GLU A 38 10.98 -6.77 -30.60
CA GLU A 38 11.64 -5.47 -30.54
C GLU A 38 11.28 -4.74 -29.25
N LEU A 39 10.01 -4.83 -28.85
CA LEU A 39 9.53 -4.26 -27.60
C LEU A 39 10.08 -5.04 -26.38
N GLU A 40 10.10 -6.37 -26.44
CA GLU A 40 10.69 -7.22 -25.39
C GLU A 40 12.17 -6.86 -25.18
N LYS A 41 12.94 -6.71 -26.25
CA LYS A 41 14.34 -6.30 -26.17
C LYS A 41 14.52 -4.92 -25.53
N VAL A 42 13.68 -3.94 -25.89
CA VAL A 42 13.72 -2.61 -25.28
C VAL A 42 13.31 -2.67 -23.82
N LEU A 43 12.30 -3.45 -23.49
CA LEU A 43 11.86 -3.63 -22.09
C LEU A 43 12.91 -4.35 -21.24
N GLU A 44 13.62 -5.34 -21.78
CA GLU A 44 14.73 -6.02 -21.10
C GLU A 44 15.90 -5.07 -20.79
N GLU A 45 16.20 -4.11 -21.69
CA GLU A 45 17.23 -3.10 -21.47
C GLU A 45 16.86 -2.10 -20.35
N TYR A 46 15.56 -1.90 -20.11
CA TYR A 46 15.02 -1.02 -19.07
C TYR A 46 14.38 -1.77 -17.88
N LEU A 47 14.36 -3.11 -17.91
CA LEU A 47 14.20 -3.91 -16.71
C LEU A 47 15.50 -3.73 -15.91
N GLU A 48 15.55 -2.66 -15.14
CA GLU A 48 16.38 -2.70 -13.95
C GLU A 48 15.93 -3.94 -13.18
N ASP A 49 16.85 -4.79 -12.78
CA ASP A 49 16.60 -5.86 -11.82
C ASP A 49 16.04 -5.20 -10.56
N ASP A 50 14.73 -4.92 -10.58
CA ASP A 50 13.98 -4.36 -9.47
C ASP A 50 13.66 -5.48 -8.48
N ASP A 51 14.67 -6.33 -8.23
CA ASP A 51 14.71 -7.19 -7.07
C ASP A 51 15.30 -6.44 -5.85
N THR A 52 15.44 -5.13 -5.99
CA THR A 52 15.44 -4.24 -4.84
C THR A 52 14.00 -4.07 -4.39
N SER A 53 13.44 -5.10 -3.78
CA SER A 53 12.40 -4.91 -2.80
C SER A 53 13.00 -4.03 -1.70
N VAL A 54 13.06 -2.72 -1.96
CA VAL A 54 13.44 -1.74 -0.96
C VAL A 54 12.42 -1.98 0.14
N GLU A 55 12.88 -2.56 1.25
CA GLU A 55 12.00 -2.85 2.38
C GLU A 55 11.21 -1.57 2.63
N TRP A 56 9.89 -1.67 2.67
CA TRP A 56 9.02 -0.51 2.83
C TRP A 56 9.46 0.37 4.02
N GLU A 57 10.16 -0.22 4.99
CA GLU A 57 10.76 0.43 6.15
C GLU A 57 11.83 1.46 5.76
N VAL A 58 12.60 1.22 4.69
CA VAL A 58 13.58 2.18 4.17
C VAL A 58 12.88 3.37 3.51
N LEU A 59 11.83 3.09 2.71
CA LEU A 59 11.02 4.13 2.05
C LEU A 59 10.17 4.92 3.05
N ALA A 60 9.79 4.29 4.15
CA ALA A 60 8.96 4.89 5.19
C ALA A 60 9.76 5.45 6.37
N LYS A 61 11.10 5.38 6.35
CA LYS A 61 11.97 5.74 7.47
C LYS A 61 11.60 7.08 8.11
N ASP A 62 11.49 8.13 7.30
CA ASP A 62 11.14 9.48 7.77
C ASP A 62 9.75 9.52 8.43
N ARG A 63 8.81 8.70 7.92
CA ARG A 63 7.46 8.60 8.47
C ARG A 63 7.45 7.79 9.77
N ILE A 64 8.24 6.71 9.84
CA ILE A 64 8.37 5.88 11.04
C ILE A 64 9.01 6.67 12.16
N GLU A 65 10.06 7.46 11.86
CA GLU A 65 10.69 8.33 12.84
C GLU A 65 9.72 9.40 13.36
N LYS A 66 8.91 10.00 12.48
CA LYS A 66 7.97 11.06 12.84
C LYS A 66 6.72 10.55 13.58
N TYR A 67 6.14 9.45 13.12
CA TYR A 67 4.82 8.98 13.58
C TYR A 67 4.87 7.69 14.40
N LYS A 68 6.05 7.07 14.54
CA LYS A 68 6.27 5.72 15.07
C LYS A 68 5.49 4.64 14.28
N LYS A 69 5.98 3.41 14.33
CA LYS A 69 5.37 2.27 13.62
C LYS A 69 3.92 2.02 14.07
N SER A 70 3.69 2.03 15.38
CA SER A 70 2.37 1.86 15.98
C SER A 70 1.34 2.91 15.53
N GLY A 71 1.74 4.17 15.41
CA GLY A 71 0.88 5.25 14.93
C GLY A 71 0.48 5.09 13.46
N LEU A 72 1.42 4.70 12.61
CA LEU A 72 1.16 4.43 11.19
C LEU A 72 0.23 3.23 11.00
N VAL A 73 0.45 2.15 11.75
CA VAL A 73 -0.42 0.95 11.74
C VAL A 73 -1.84 1.32 12.16
N LEU A 74 -2.00 2.00 13.29
CA LEU A 74 -3.32 2.41 13.77
C LEU A 74 -4.07 3.25 12.74
N ARG A 75 -3.39 4.26 12.19
CA ARG A 75 -3.95 5.13 11.15
C ARG A 75 -4.36 4.36 9.90
N GLY A 76 -3.52 3.44 9.42
CA GLY A 76 -3.79 2.59 8.26
C GLY A 76 -5.01 1.69 8.49
N MET A 77 -5.09 1.01 9.66
CA MET A 77 -6.21 0.14 10.00
C MET A 77 -7.52 0.93 10.14
N ARG A 78 -7.48 2.11 10.74
CA ARG A 78 -8.66 2.99 10.83
C ARG A 78 -9.17 3.41 9.45
N TYR A 79 -8.28 3.81 8.55
CA TYR A 79 -8.66 4.15 7.17
C TYR A 79 -9.22 2.96 6.40
N ARG A 80 -8.69 1.77 6.60
CA ARG A 80 -9.22 0.54 6.00
C ARG A 80 -10.68 0.30 6.38
N GLU A 81 -11.03 0.54 7.65
CA GLU A 81 -12.40 0.41 8.14
C GLU A 81 -13.29 1.66 7.84
N GLY A 82 -12.75 2.67 7.17
CA GLY A 82 -13.48 3.90 6.83
C GLY A 82 -13.88 4.77 8.03
N LEU A 83 -13.23 4.58 9.19
CA LEU A 83 -13.58 5.27 10.43
C LEU A 83 -12.83 6.60 10.57
N SER A 84 -13.51 7.64 11.07
CA SER A 84 -12.87 8.84 11.59
C SER A 84 -12.27 8.57 12.98
N GLN A 85 -11.34 9.42 13.43
CA GLN A 85 -10.79 9.31 14.80
C GLN A 85 -11.90 9.37 15.87
N LYS A 86 -12.94 10.21 15.63
CA LYS A 86 -14.09 10.33 16.54
C LYS A 86 -14.90 9.03 16.60
N GLN A 87 -15.22 8.44 15.46
CA GLN A 87 -15.95 7.17 15.39
C GLN A 87 -15.16 6.02 16.03
N LEU A 88 -13.85 5.95 15.82
CA LEU A 88 -12.99 4.97 16.49
C LEU A 88 -12.97 5.21 18.01
N ALA A 89 -12.94 6.45 18.45
CA ALA A 89 -13.01 6.80 19.88
C ALA A 89 -14.31 6.30 20.53
N GLU A 90 -15.44 6.56 19.89
CA GLU A 90 -16.77 6.11 20.35
C GLU A 90 -16.87 4.58 20.42
N ALA A 91 -16.36 3.89 19.37
CA ALA A 91 -16.43 2.43 19.29
C ALA A 91 -15.45 1.70 20.27
N SER A 92 -14.27 2.28 20.52
CA SER A 92 -13.24 1.66 21.37
C SER A 92 -13.30 2.08 22.84
N GLY A 93 -14.05 3.14 23.16
CA GLY A 93 -14.06 3.73 24.50
C GLY A 93 -12.72 4.39 24.89
N ILE A 94 -11.96 4.84 23.88
CA ILE A 94 -10.70 5.58 24.03
C ILE A 94 -10.97 7.01 23.54
N THR A 95 -10.38 8.00 24.21
CA THR A 95 -10.62 9.40 23.82
C THR A 95 -10.02 9.69 22.43
N GLN A 96 -10.69 10.57 21.65
CA GLN A 96 -10.17 11.00 20.34
C GLN A 96 -8.77 11.61 20.46
N ASN A 97 -8.50 12.33 21.55
CA ASN A 97 -7.19 12.94 21.79
C ASN A 97 -6.09 11.88 21.99
N GLU A 98 -6.39 10.76 22.68
CA GLU A 98 -5.44 9.65 22.81
C GLU A 98 -5.17 8.99 21.46
N ILE A 99 -6.20 8.75 20.65
CA ILE A 99 -6.06 8.18 19.30
C ILE A 99 -5.20 9.11 18.44
N SER A 100 -5.47 10.41 18.45
CA SER A 100 -4.70 11.41 17.72
C SER A 100 -3.23 11.44 18.17
N ASN A 101 -2.96 11.38 19.48
CA ASN A 101 -1.59 11.36 19.99
C ASN A 101 -0.83 10.09 19.61
N ILE A 102 -1.50 8.95 19.57
CA ILE A 102 -0.91 7.68 19.12
C ILE A 102 -0.59 7.78 17.61
N GLU A 103 -1.56 8.17 16.79
CA GLU A 103 -1.37 8.30 15.33
C GLU A 103 -0.28 9.30 14.94
N ASN A 104 -0.03 10.30 15.77
CA ASN A 104 1.04 11.29 15.57
C ASN A 104 2.36 10.93 16.27
N GLY A 105 2.49 9.72 16.81
CA GLY A 105 3.71 9.25 17.47
C GLY A 105 4.06 9.93 18.80
N LYS A 106 3.14 10.76 19.32
CA LYS A 106 3.32 11.49 20.59
C LYS A 106 3.15 10.61 21.83
N ARG A 107 2.47 9.46 21.67
CA ARG A 107 2.20 8.53 22.76
C ARG A 107 2.40 7.09 22.28
N THR A 108 3.02 6.26 23.12
CA THR A 108 3.13 4.81 22.92
C THR A 108 1.83 4.13 23.30
N VAL A 109 1.56 2.98 22.68
CA VAL A 109 0.34 2.20 22.92
C VAL A 109 0.60 1.16 23.99
N GLY A 110 -0.11 1.26 25.12
CA GLY A 110 -0.09 0.19 26.13
C GLY A 110 -0.98 -0.99 25.73
N LYS A 111 -0.67 -2.20 26.26
CA LYS A 111 -1.37 -3.45 25.92
C LYS A 111 -2.90 -3.34 25.99
N LYS A 112 -3.45 -2.78 27.07
CA LYS A 112 -4.91 -2.61 27.26
C LYS A 112 -5.56 -1.73 26.18
N VAL A 113 -4.85 -0.68 25.75
CA VAL A 113 -5.31 0.23 24.68
C VAL A 113 -5.21 -0.48 23.34
N ALA A 114 -4.11 -1.18 23.08
CA ALA A 114 -3.91 -1.99 21.88
C ALA A 114 -5.01 -3.03 21.69
N GLU A 115 -5.36 -3.77 22.73
CA GLU A 115 -6.42 -4.79 22.72
C GLU A 115 -7.80 -4.19 22.39
N LYS A 116 -8.14 -3.02 22.95
CA LYS A 116 -9.40 -2.32 22.66
C LYS A 116 -9.48 -1.87 21.19
N LEU A 117 -8.41 -1.27 20.68
CA LEU A 117 -8.33 -0.81 19.30
C LEU A 117 -8.37 -1.96 18.30
N ALA A 118 -7.61 -3.02 18.58
CA ALA A 118 -7.55 -4.22 17.76
C ALA A 118 -8.90 -4.93 17.64
N LYS A 119 -9.67 -4.96 18.73
CA LYS A 119 -11.01 -5.55 18.74
C LYS A 119 -11.98 -4.81 17.81
N VAL A 120 -11.92 -3.49 17.77
CA VAL A 120 -12.79 -2.66 16.93
C VAL A 120 -12.36 -2.73 15.45
N LEU A 121 -11.05 -2.73 15.20
CA LEU A 121 -10.47 -2.68 13.85
C LEU A 121 -10.13 -4.09 13.29
N ASN A 122 -10.47 -5.15 14.02
CA ASN A 122 -10.30 -6.56 13.64
C ASN A 122 -8.88 -6.89 13.12
N PHE A 123 -7.87 -6.66 13.95
CA PHE A 123 -6.48 -7.02 13.67
C PHE A 123 -5.72 -7.45 14.92
N ASP A 124 -4.48 -7.97 14.78
CA ASP A 124 -3.67 -8.41 15.93
C ASP A 124 -3.13 -7.19 16.68
N TYR A 125 -3.48 -7.09 17.97
CA TYR A 125 -3.04 -5.99 18.85
C TYR A 125 -1.51 -5.87 18.97
N ARG A 126 -0.78 -6.97 18.73
CA ARG A 126 0.69 -7.00 18.78
C ARG A 126 1.31 -6.06 17.77
N MET A 127 0.62 -5.78 16.67
CA MET A 127 1.08 -4.83 15.66
C MET A 127 1.16 -3.38 16.17
N LEU A 128 0.48 -3.07 17.28
CA LEU A 128 0.53 -1.76 17.94
C LEU A 128 1.55 -1.69 19.07
N LEU A 129 2.10 -2.82 19.48
CA LEU A 129 3.12 -2.86 20.53
C LEU A 129 4.50 -2.70 19.90
N GLU A 130 5.30 -1.78 20.45
CA GLU A 130 6.71 -1.57 20.12
C GLU A 130 7.59 -2.41 21.01
#